data_8b78f5565e41b0a9527bd4a6e1b770d3
#
_entry.id   8b78f5565e41b0a9527bd4a6e1b770d3
#
_cell.length_a   1.000
_cell.length_b   1.000
_cell.length_c   1.000
_cell.angle_alpha   90.00
_cell.angle_beta   90.00
_cell.angle_gamma   90.00
#
_symmetry.space_group_name_H-M   'P 1'
#
loop_
_entity.id
_entity.type
_entity.pdbx_description
1 polymer ?
#
loop_
_entity_poly.entity_id
_entity_poly.type
_entity_poly.pdbx_seq_one_letter_code
_entity_poly.pdbx_strand_id
1 'polypeptide(L)'
;MNVRPEDFSQAVLKALAEYGDKATEILEAETKAIARQTVSEIKKSAPSGGSYAKGWSHKQAKGGAYKLTDTVYNRTDYQLTHLLESPHSTGGGGHYPKNVDYTGTLARIEEKQTEKYINEVMAKL
;
A
#
# COMPACT_ATOMS: atom_id res chain seq x y z
N MET A 1 -24.53 -22.24 31.89
CA MET A 1 -23.11 -22.09 32.24
C MET A 1 -22.99 -20.99 33.29
N ASN A 2 -22.54 -21.32 34.47
CA ASN A 2 -22.39 -20.34 35.54
C ASN A 2 -21.00 -19.72 35.45
N VAL A 3 -20.94 -18.51 34.92
CA VAL A 3 -19.69 -17.76 34.81
C VAL A 3 -19.74 -16.63 35.85
N ARG A 4 -18.71 -16.57 36.71
CA ARG A 4 -18.60 -15.52 37.71
C ARG A 4 -18.19 -14.22 37.02
N PRO A 5 -18.52 -13.03 37.60
CA PRO A 5 -18.11 -11.75 36.99
C PRO A 5 -16.61 -11.67 36.73
N GLU A 6 -15.76 -12.14 37.64
CA GLU A 6 -14.32 -12.16 37.46
C GLU A 6 -13.88 -13.10 36.32
N ASP A 7 -14.53 -14.27 36.19
CA ASP A 7 -14.26 -15.22 35.12
C ASP A 7 -14.77 -14.68 33.77
N PHE A 8 -15.88 -13.97 33.80
CA PHE A 8 -16.42 -13.31 32.60
C PHE A 8 -15.44 -12.26 32.06
N SER A 9 -14.86 -11.46 32.95
CA SER A 9 -13.85 -10.47 32.56
C SER A 9 -12.64 -11.13 31.90
N GLN A 10 -12.15 -12.23 32.45
CA GLN A 10 -11.04 -12.97 31.85
C GLN A 10 -11.41 -13.58 30.50
N ALA A 11 -12.60 -14.12 30.37
CA ALA A 11 -13.09 -14.66 29.11
C ALA A 11 -13.20 -13.58 28.01
N VAL A 12 -13.69 -12.39 28.38
CA VAL A 12 -13.77 -11.26 27.45
C VAL A 12 -12.38 -10.79 27.03
N LEU A 13 -11.45 -10.65 27.97
CA LEU A 13 -10.07 -10.26 27.67
C LEU A 13 -9.38 -11.25 26.73
N LYS A 14 -9.57 -12.56 26.99
CA LYS A 14 -9.03 -13.62 26.12
C LYS A 14 -9.62 -13.55 24.71
N ALA A 15 -10.93 -13.38 24.61
CA ALA A 15 -11.60 -13.26 23.31
C ALA A 15 -11.13 -12.03 22.52
N LEU A 16 -10.94 -10.89 23.20
CA LEU A 16 -10.42 -9.67 22.56
C LEU A 16 -8.98 -9.86 22.09
N ALA A 17 -8.14 -10.54 22.88
CA ALA A 17 -6.77 -10.83 22.51
C ALA A 17 -6.71 -11.72 21.27
N GLU A 18 -7.50 -12.79 21.23
CA GLU A 18 -7.58 -13.70 20.09
C GLU A 18 -8.09 -12.99 18.84
N TYR A 19 -9.10 -12.13 18.98
CA TYR A 19 -9.62 -11.32 17.87
C TYR A 19 -8.55 -10.36 17.36
N GLY A 20 -7.83 -9.69 18.26
CA GLY A 20 -6.76 -8.76 17.91
C GLY A 20 -5.62 -9.44 17.17
N ASP A 21 -5.21 -10.63 17.60
CA ASP A 21 -4.17 -11.41 16.92
C ASP A 21 -4.59 -11.79 15.50
N LYS A 22 -5.82 -12.27 15.35
CA LYS A 22 -6.36 -12.63 14.04
C LYS A 22 -6.49 -11.42 13.12
N ALA A 23 -6.98 -10.31 13.65
CA ALA A 23 -7.08 -9.06 12.89
C ALA A 23 -5.71 -8.58 12.43
N THR A 24 -4.69 -8.67 13.29
CA THR A 24 -3.30 -8.31 12.98
C THR A 24 -2.75 -9.18 11.85
N GLU A 25 -2.97 -10.48 11.88
CA GLU A 25 -2.56 -11.39 10.80
C GLU A 25 -3.21 -11.01 9.47
N ILE A 26 -4.50 -10.71 9.47
CA ILE A 26 -5.23 -10.30 8.27
C ILE A 26 -4.66 -8.99 7.73
N LEU A 27 -4.48 -7.99 8.58
CA LEU A 27 -3.93 -6.70 8.18
C LEU A 27 -2.52 -6.83 7.62
N GLU A 28 -1.68 -7.64 8.24
CA GLU A 28 -0.30 -7.88 7.77
C GLU A 28 -0.30 -8.52 6.38
N ALA A 29 -1.09 -9.57 6.19
CA ALA A 29 -1.17 -10.27 4.91
C ALA A 29 -1.76 -9.38 3.82
N GLU A 30 -2.85 -8.65 4.10
CA GLU A 30 -3.49 -7.78 3.13
C GLU A 30 -2.64 -6.54 2.79
N THR A 31 -1.95 -5.97 3.77
CA THR A 31 -1.03 -4.85 3.54
C THR A 31 0.09 -5.26 2.59
N LYS A 32 0.69 -6.41 2.81
CA LYS A 32 1.74 -6.95 1.94
C LYS A 32 1.22 -7.24 0.54
N ALA A 33 0.03 -7.84 0.45
CA ALA A 33 -0.59 -8.15 -0.84
C ALA A 33 -0.92 -6.90 -1.64
N ILE A 34 -1.49 -5.88 -1.00
CA ILE A 34 -1.85 -4.63 -1.69
C ILE A 34 -0.62 -3.84 -2.11
N ALA A 35 0.43 -3.83 -1.30
CA ALA A 35 1.68 -3.17 -1.66
C ALA A 35 2.30 -3.82 -2.90
N ARG A 36 2.32 -5.13 -2.95
CA ARG A 36 2.82 -5.89 -4.11
C ARG A 36 2.00 -5.61 -5.36
N GLN A 37 0.67 -5.58 -5.25
CA GLN A 37 -0.22 -5.24 -6.36
C GLN A 37 -0.03 -3.80 -6.81
N THR A 38 0.14 -2.87 -5.89
CA THR A 38 0.37 -1.45 -6.18
C THR A 38 1.67 -1.27 -6.97
N VAL A 39 2.74 -1.92 -6.54
CA VAL A 39 4.02 -1.92 -7.29
C VAL A 39 3.80 -2.43 -8.71
N SER A 40 3.08 -3.53 -8.89
CA SER A 40 2.78 -4.09 -10.21
C SER A 40 1.99 -3.12 -11.08
N GLU A 41 0.96 -2.48 -10.54
CA GLU A 41 0.14 -1.49 -11.27
C GLU A 41 0.96 -0.26 -11.67
N ILE A 42 1.82 0.22 -10.78
CA ILE A 42 2.71 1.35 -11.09
C ILE A 42 3.69 1.00 -12.20
N LYS A 43 4.30 -0.18 -12.14
CA LYS A 43 5.23 -0.63 -13.19
C LYS A 43 4.58 -0.70 -14.56
N LYS A 44 3.33 -1.12 -14.62
CA LYS A 44 2.56 -1.18 -15.87
C LYS A 44 2.22 0.20 -16.42
N SER A 45 2.01 1.18 -15.54
CA SER A 45 1.54 2.51 -15.89
C SER A 45 2.68 3.52 -16.06
N ALA A 46 3.87 3.21 -15.54
CA ALA A 46 5.03 4.09 -15.62
C ALA A 46 5.68 4.04 -17.00
N PRO A 47 6.42 5.12 -17.39
CA PRO A 47 7.19 5.10 -18.62
C PRO A 47 8.14 3.91 -18.67
N SER A 48 8.12 3.17 -19.78
CA SER A 48 8.98 2.01 -20.00
C SER A 48 10.29 2.38 -20.70
N GLY A 49 11.25 1.47 -20.68
CA GLY A 49 12.50 1.63 -21.41
C GLY A 49 13.69 2.15 -20.61
N GLY A 50 13.51 2.40 -19.31
CA GLY A 50 14.57 2.87 -18.43
C GLY A 50 14.49 2.24 -17.05
N SER A 51 15.27 2.75 -16.11
CA SER A 51 15.32 2.25 -14.72
C SER A 51 14.11 2.68 -13.88
N TYR A 52 13.36 3.70 -14.30
CA TYR A 52 12.27 4.26 -13.51
C TYR A 52 11.18 3.22 -13.20
N ALA A 53 10.61 2.59 -14.22
CA ALA A 53 9.55 1.59 -14.01
C ALA A 53 10.06 0.40 -13.19
N LYS A 54 11.27 -0.06 -13.47
CA LYS A 54 11.88 -1.19 -12.77
C LYS A 54 12.27 -0.89 -11.33
N GLY A 55 12.43 0.38 -10.99
CA GLY A 55 12.84 0.83 -9.66
C GLY A 55 11.73 0.81 -8.61
N TRP A 56 10.50 0.62 -8.99
CA TRP A 56 9.39 0.56 -8.04
C TRP A 56 9.46 -0.71 -7.18
N SER A 57 9.34 -0.54 -5.89
CA SER A 57 9.43 -1.61 -4.90
C SER A 57 8.60 -1.25 -3.66
N HIS A 58 8.52 -2.16 -2.71
CA HIS A 58 7.88 -1.89 -1.43
C HIS A 58 8.71 -2.44 -0.28
N LYS A 59 8.53 -1.85 0.89
CA LYS A 59 9.24 -2.23 2.11
C LYS A 59 8.27 -2.23 3.27
N GLN A 60 8.18 -3.36 3.97
CA GLN A 60 7.35 -3.49 5.16
C GLN A 60 8.17 -3.16 6.40
N ALA A 61 7.59 -2.38 7.29
CA ALA A 61 8.17 -2.07 8.58
C ALA A 61 7.15 -2.32 9.68
N LYS A 62 7.60 -2.92 10.78
CA LYS A 62 6.82 -3.13 11.99
C LYS A 62 7.39 -2.25 13.09
N GLY A 63 6.59 -1.29 13.56
CA GLY A 63 6.97 -0.40 14.65
C GLY A 63 6.00 -0.53 15.82
N GLY A 64 6.25 -1.45 16.76
CA GLY A 64 5.39 -1.66 17.93
C GLY A 64 4.08 -2.37 17.61
N ALA A 65 3.20 -2.53 18.62
CA ALA A 65 2.07 -3.46 18.60
C ALA A 65 0.99 -3.17 17.54
N TYR A 66 0.93 -1.97 16.99
CA TYR A 66 -0.13 -1.59 16.02
C TYR A 66 0.39 -0.75 14.87
N LYS A 67 1.71 -0.73 14.66
CA LYS A 67 2.33 0.05 13.59
C LYS A 67 2.89 -0.88 12.53
N LEU A 68 2.03 -1.29 11.62
CA LEU A 68 2.43 -1.98 10.43
C LEU A 68 2.34 -1.00 9.27
N THR A 69 3.45 -0.76 8.60
CA THR A 69 3.49 0.07 7.39
C THR A 69 4.15 -0.69 6.26
N ASP A 70 3.63 -0.53 5.07
CA ASP A 70 4.30 -0.98 3.86
C ASP A 70 4.42 0.23 2.95
N THR A 71 5.64 0.62 2.65
CA THR A 71 5.94 1.80 1.86
C THR A 71 6.26 1.39 0.43
N VAL A 72 5.52 1.91 -0.52
CA VAL A 72 5.80 1.78 -1.95
C VAL A 72 6.66 2.96 -2.37
N TYR A 73 7.80 2.68 -2.97
CA TYR A 73 8.78 3.71 -3.32
C TYR A 73 9.55 3.33 -4.59
N ASN A 74 10.21 4.33 -5.18
CA ASN A 74 11.11 4.12 -6.31
C ASN A 74 12.56 4.11 -5.82
N ARG A 75 13.28 3.00 -6.04
CA ARG A 75 14.66 2.80 -5.59
C ARG A 75 15.69 3.58 -6.39
N THR A 76 15.41 3.82 -7.65
CA THR A 76 16.42 4.28 -8.60
C THR A 76 16.25 5.71 -9.03
N ASP A 77 15.03 6.13 -9.31
CA ASP A 77 14.73 7.41 -9.96
C ASP A 77 13.58 8.15 -9.27
N TYR A 78 13.58 8.18 -7.93
CA TYR A 78 12.47 8.80 -7.18
C TYR A 78 12.25 10.28 -7.53
N GLN A 79 13.29 10.97 -7.96
CA GLN A 79 13.20 12.39 -8.35
C GLN A 79 12.30 12.62 -9.55
N LEU A 80 12.12 11.62 -10.41
CA LEU A 80 11.29 11.73 -11.59
C LEU A 80 9.80 11.67 -11.29
N THR A 81 9.42 11.16 -10.12
CA THR A 81 8.03 10.96 -9.75
C THR A 81 7.23 12.25 -9.79
N HIS A 82 7.71 13.32 -9.15
CA HIS A 82 7.00 14.60 -9.14
C HIS A 82 6.91 15.24 -10.52
N LEU A 83 7.90 15.01 -11.38
CA LEU A 83 7.89 15.52 -12.74
C LEU A 83 6.83 14.85 -13.61
N LEU A 84 6.52 13.59 -13.33
CA LEU A 84 5.49 12.83 -14.05
C LEU A 84 4.10 13.07 -13.49
N GLU A 85 3.97 13.19 -12.17
CA GLU A 85 2.68 13.36 -11.49
C GLU A 85 2.09 14.75 -11.60
N SER A 86 2.94 15.78 -11.69
CA SER A 86 2.51 17.17 -11.74
C SER A 86 2.69 17.74 -13.14
N PRO A 87 1.72 18.55 -13.65
CA PRO A 87 1.91 19.26 -14.90
C PRO A 87 3.12 20.18 -14.78
N HIS A 88 4.06 20.08 -15.70
CA HIS A 88 5.20 20.97 -15.77
C HIS A 88 5.65 21.13 -17.21
N SER A 89 6.23 22.29 -17.49
CA SER A 89 6.82 22.56 -18.79
C SER A 89 8.17 21.84 -18.87
N THR A 90 8.24 20.78 -19.65
CA THR A 90 9.53 20.19 -20.00
C THR A 90 10.10 21.02 -21.14
N GLY A 91 11.14 21.77 -20.88
CA GLY A 91 11.84 22.52 -21.90
C GLY A 91 12.52 21.64 -22.95
N GLY A 92 11.73 21.04 -23.82
CA GLY A 92 12.20 20.48 -25.08
C GLY A 92 13.17 19.31 -25.06
N GLY A 93 13.16 18.44 -24.05
CA GLY A 93 14.11 17.34 -24.04
C GLY A 93 13.63 16.12 -23.30
N GLY A 94 12.33 15.85 -23.29
CA GLY A 94 11.78 14.72 -22.56
C GLY A 94 12.19 13.38 -23.17
N HIS A 95 12.70 12.47 -22.36
CA HIS A 95 12.95 11.08 -22.72
C HIS A 95 11.66 10.26 -22.78
N TYR A 96 10.50 10.89 -22.56
CA TYR A 96 9.20 10.23 -22.47
C TYR A 96 8.37 10.51 -23.72
N PRO A 97 7.46 9.59 -24.09
CA PRO A 97 6.56 9.83 -25.22
C PRO A 97 5.77 11.11 -25.04
N LYS A 98 5.80 12.00 -26.03
CA LYS A 98 5.14 13.31 -25.97
C LYS A 98 3.61 13.22 -25.97
N ASN A 99 3.06 12.09 -26.37
CA ASN A 99 1.62 11.86 -26.48
C ASN A 99 1.02 11.13 -25.27
N VAL A 100 1.79 10.86 -24.24
CA VAL A 100 1.34 10.16 -23.05
C VAL A 100 1.36 11.12 -21.86
N ASP A 101 0.22 11.26 -21.22
CA ASP A 101 0.07 12.07 -20.02
C ASP A 101 0.12 11.18 -18.79
N TYR A 102 1.17 11.35 -18.00
CA TYR A 102 1.36 10.61 -16.74
C TYR A 102 0.85 11.39 -15.52
N THR A 103 0.27 12.58 -15.72
CA THR A 103 -0.20 13.43 -14.63
C THR A 103 -1.24 12.70 -13.77
N GLY A 104 -1.00 12.63 -12.46
CA GLY A 104 -1.92 12.04 -11.51
C GLY A 104 -2.03 10.51 -11.56
N THR A 105 -1.15 9.82 -12.29
CA THR A 105 -1.19 8.37 -12.42
C THR A 105 -1.04 7.66 -11.08
N LEU A 106 -0.06 8.07 -10.26
CA LEU A 106 0.15 7.47 -8.94
C LEU A 106 -1.02 7.76 -8.00
N ALA A 107 -1.56 8.98 -8.04
CA ALA A 107 -2.70 9.34 -7.22
C ALA A 107 -3.94 8.48 -7.54
N ARG A 108 -4.19 8.22 -8.82
CA ARG A 108 -5.29 7.35 -9.25
C ARG A 108 -5.09 5.90 -8.81
N ILE A 109 -3.86 5.40 -8.91
CA ILE A 109 -3.51 4.04 -8.47
C ILE A 109 -3.67 3.93 -6.96
N GLU A 110 -3.17 4.92 -6.22
CA GLU A 110 -3.28 4.96 -4.75
C GLU A 110 -4.75 4.92 -4.31
N GLU A 111 -5.60 5.75 -4.90
CA GLU A 111 -7.02 5.78 -4.59
C GLU A 111 -7.69 4.43 -4.85
N LYS A 112 -7.48 3.86 -6.01
CA LYS A 112 -8.02 2.56 -6.40
C LYS A 112 -7.54 1.44 -5.47
N GLN A 113 -6.26 1.40 -5.17
CA GLN A 113 -5.68 0.36 -4.33
C GLN A 113 -6.07 0.52 -2.87
N THR A 114 -6.23 1.74 -2.38
CA THR A 114 -6.73 2.01 -1.03
C THR A 114 -8.15 1.47 -0.86
N GLU A 115 -9.04 1.75 -1.81
CA GLU A 115 -10.40 1.24 -1.80
C GLU A 115 -10.43 -0.30 -1.81
N LYS A 116 -9.62 -0.90 -2.67
CA LYS A 116 -9.50 -2.36 -2.76
C LYS A 116 -8.99 -2.96 -1.45
N TYR A 117 -7.99 -2.35 -0.83
CA TYR A 117 -7.45 -2.79 0.46
C TYR A 117 -8.50 -2.77 1.55
N ILE A 118 -9.24 -1.66 1.67
CA ILE A 118 -10.31 -1.53 2.66
C ILE A 118 -11.37 -2.62 2.46
N ASN A 119 -11.80 -2.84 1.24
CA ASN A 119 -12.81 -3.85 0.93
C ASN A 119 -12.35 -5.27 1.25
N GLU A 120 -11.09 -5.60 0.92
CA GLU A 120 -10.52 -6.91 1.22
C GLU A 120 -10.36 -7.16 2.72
N VAL A 121 -9.90 -6.15 3.45
CA VAL A 121 -9.76 -6.24 4.91
C VAL A 121 -11.14 -6.43 5.56
N MET A 122 -12.10 -5.61 5.18
CA MET A 122 -13.45 -5.70 5.75
C MET A 122 -14.13 -7.03 5.46
N ALA A 123 -13.89 -7.60 4.29
CA ALA A 123 -14.45 -8.91 3.93
C ALA A 123 -13.86 -10.06 4.76
N LYS A 124 -12.65 -9.91 5.29
CA LYS A 124 -11.95 -10.95 6.06
C LYS A 124 -12.05 -10.76 7.58
N LEU A 125 -12.42 -9.59 8.02
CA LEU A 125 -12.73 -9.34 9.42
C LEU A 125 -14.17 -9.77 9.72
#